data_93581a37aff35aa213b90e1f22596672
#
_entry.id   93581a37aff35aa213b90e1f22596672
#
_cell.length_a   1.000
_cell.length_b   1.000
_cell.length_c   1.000
_cell.angle_alpha   90.00
_cell.angle_beta   90.00
_cell.angle_gamma   90.00
#
_symmetry.space_group_name_H-M   'P 1'
#
loop_
_entity.id
_entity.type
_entity.pdbx_description
1 polymer ?
#
loop_
_entity_poly.entity_id
_entity_poly.type
_entity_poly.pdbx_seq_one_letter_code
_entity_poly.pdbx_strand_id
1 'polypeptide(L)'
;MKEITQGIRWNNEEKEFLKGLSDPWTIQEFLDSIAYNPDYECRSPRWVIRKKSAHCFEGALFAAAALDFLGHKPLIVDMKAHNDDDHVIAVFREGRFWGAVAKSNFTSL
;
A
#
# COMPACT_ATOMS: atom_id res chain seq x y z
N MET A 1 -2.87 14.17 -8.65
CA MET A 1 -2.30 13.00 -8.00
C MET A 1 -0.80 13.02 -8.08
N LYS A 2 -0.15 12.66 -7.01
CA LYS A 2 1.30 12.71 -6.95
C LYS A 2 1.88 11.30 -7.02
N GLU A 3 3.01 11.21 -7.67
CA GLU A 3 3.83 10.02 -7.66
C GLU A 3 4.68 10.06 -6.40
N ILE A 4 4.19 9.45 -5.35
CA ILE A 4 4.79 9.57 -4.02
C ILE A 4 5.80 8.47 -3.70
N THR A 5 5.98 7.51 -4.61
CA THR A 5 6.92 6.42 -4.43
C THR A 5 8.27 6.70 -5.10
N GLN A 6 8.35 7.81 -5.82
CA GLN A 6 9.56 8.19 -6.53
C GLN A 6 10.68 8.50 -5.55
N GLY A 7 11.85 7.92 -5.78
CA GLY A 7 13.02 8.19 -4.96
C GLY A 7 13.24 7.26 -3.79
N ILE A 8 12.35 6.28 -3.57
CA ILE A 8 12.58 5.29 -2.52
C ILE A 8 13.73 4.37 -2.93
N ARG A 9 14.72 4.27 -2.06
CA ARG A 9 15.85 3.38 -2.26
C ARG A 9 15.74 2.23 -1.28
N TRP A 10 15.47 1.05 -1.83
CA TRP A 10 15.31 -0.14 -1.02
C TRP A 10 16.67 -0.80 -0.77
N ASN A 11 16.89 -1.28 0.46
CA ASN A 11 18.06 -2.09 0.73
C ASN A 11 17.81 -3.53 0.23
N ASN A 12 18.82 -4.38 0.31
CA ASN A 12 18.73 -5.73 -0.24
C ASN A 12 17.66 -6.59 0.44
N GLU A 13 17.52 -6.48 1.76
CA GLU A 13 16.50 -7.22 2.48
C GLU A 13 15.09 -6.78 2.05
N GLU A 14 14.91 -5.47 1.91
CA GLU A 14 13.63 -4.92 1.47
C GLU A 14 13.30 -5.37 0.05
N LYS A 15 14.29 -5.39 -0.84
CA LYS A 15 14.08 -5.86 -2.21
C LYS A 15 13.67 -7.32 -2.24
N GLU A 16 14.30 -8.15 -1.43
CA GLU A 16 13.93 -9.56 -1.34
C GLU A 16 12.51 -9.73 -0.82
N PHE A 17 12.14 -8.94 0.18
CA PHE A 17 10.77 -8.96 0.68
C PHE A 17 9.78 -8.57 -0.41
N LEU A 18 10.06 -7.49 -1.12
CA LEU A 18 9.16 -6.99 -2.18
C LEU A 18 9.06 -7.95 -3.34
N LYS A 19 10.15 -8.65 -3.67
CA LYS A 19 10.12 -9.68 -4.72
C LYS A 19 9.18 -10.82 -4.34
N GLY A 20 9.05 -11.11 -3.06
CA GLY A 20 8.11 -12.11 -2.57
C GLY A 20 6.66 -11.69 -2.71
N LEU A 21 6.40 -10.39 -2.80
CA LEU A 21 5.07 -9.86 -3.08
C LEU A 21 4.92 -9.70 -4.59
N SER A 22 4.86 -10.82 -5.29
CA SER A 22 5.08 -10.89 -6.73
C SER A 22 3.99 -10.28 -7.60
N ASP A 23 2.80 -10.01 -7.02
CA ASP A 23 1.69 -9.42 -7.77
C ASP A 23 0.79 -8.62 -6.82
N PRO A 24 -0.17 -7.84 -7.37
CA PRO A 24 -1.04 -7.03 -6.53
C PRO A 24 -1.85 -7.83 -5.51
N TRP A 25 -2.22 -9.05 -5.85
CA TRP A 25 -2.96 -9.92 -4.94
C TRP A 25 -2.13 -10.23 -3.68
N THR A 26 -0.87 -10.54 -3.87
CA THR A 26 0.05 -10.85 -2.77
C THR A 26 0.29 -9.62 -1.89
N ILE A 27 0.35 -8.44 -2.50
CA ILE A 27 0.46 -7.18 -1.75
C ILE A 27 -0.77 -7.01 -0.85
N GLN A 28 -1.96 -7.26 -1.39
CA GLN A 28 -3.19 -7.15 -0.62
C GLN A 28 -3.21 -8.16 0.53
N GLU A 29 -2.79 -9.39 0.27
CA GLU A 29 -2.71 -10.42 1.31
C GLU A 29 -1.78 -9.99 2.45
N PHE A 30 -0.64 -9.40 2.12
CA PHE A 30 0.27 -8.89 3.15
C PHE A 30 -0.42 -7.82 4.00
N LEU A 31 -1.07 -6.85 3.36
CA LEU A 31 -1.75 -5.78 4.10
C LEU A 31 -2.87 -6.32 4.99
N ASP A 32 -3.59 -7.34 4.51
CA ASP A 32 -4.64 -7.95 5.30
C ASP A 32 -4.09 -8.71 6.51
N SER A 33 -2.85 -9.15 6.44
CA SER A 33 -2.23 -9.95 7.50
C SER A 33 -1.60 -9.11 8.61
N ILE A 34 -1.32 -7.84 8.36
CA ILE A 34 -0.63 -7.01 9.36
C ILE A 34 -1.62 -6.24 10.21
N ALA A 35 -1.16 -5.79 11.38
CA ALA A 35 -1.99 -5.07 12.32
C ALA A 35 -2.41 -3.70 11.78
N TYR A 36 -3.61 -3.26 12.13
CA TYR A 36 -4.03 -1.90 11.85
C TYR A 36 -3.42 -0.97 12.88
N ASN A 37 -2.76 0.10 12.42
CA ASN A 37 -2.14 1.09 13.28
C ASN A 37 -3.08 2.29 13.43
N PRO A 38 -3.60 2.56 14.64
CA PRO A 38 -4.53 3.67 14.83
C PRO A 38 -3.88 5.05 14.95
N ASP A 39 -2.56 5.13 14.96
CA ASP A 39 -1.85 6.41 15.07
C ASP A 39 -2.10 7.28 13.85
N TYR A 40 -2.14 8.60 14.07
CA TYR A 40 -2.35 9.55 12.99
C TYR A 40 -1.08 9.84 12.19
N GLU A 41 0.07 9.45 12.70
CA GLU A 41 1.34 9.67 12.03
C GLU A 41 1.44 8.82 10.77
N CYS A 42 1.81 9.45 9.66
CA CYS A 42 2.00 8.72 8.43
C CYS A 42 3.49 8.39 8.28
N ARG A 43 3.80 7.11 8.40
CA ARG A 43 5.17 6.61 8.33
C ARG A 43 5.48 6.08 6.93
N SER A 44 6.75 5.91 6.65
CA SER A 44 7.19 5.48 5.32
C SER A 44 6.81 4.02 5.03
N PRO A 45 6.79 3.64 3.75
CA PRO A 45 6.59 2.23 3.37
C PRO A 45 7.59 1.28 4.04
N ARG A 46 8.82 1.74 4.24
CA ARG A 46 9.84 0.92 4.93
C ARG A 46 9.41 0.57 6.35
N TRP A 47 8.80 1.53 7.03
CA TRP A 47 8.31 1.30 8.39
C TRP A 47 7.24 0.20 8.42
N VAL A 48 6.37 0.18 7.40
CA VAL A 48 5.33 -0.85 7.29
C VAL A 48 5.97 -2.25 7.20
N ILE A 49 7.02 -2.38 6.41
CA ILE A 49 7.74 -3.65 6.29
C ILE A 49 8.32 -4.07 7.63
N ARG A 50 8.93 -3.14 8.34
CA ARG A 50 9.63 -3.44 9.60
C ARG A 50 8.70 -3.72 10.75
N LYS A 51 7.62 -2.97 10.86
CA LYS A 51 6.74 -3.05 12.03
C LYS A 51 5.52 -3.93 11.81
N LYS A 52 5.25 -4.33 10.58
CA LYS A 52 4.08 -5.15 10.23
C LYS A 52 2.79 -4.52 10.77
N SER A 53 2.65 -3.23 10.54
CA SER A 53 1.52 -2.45 11.01
C SER A 53 1.33 -1.25 10.09
N ALA A 54 0.09 -0.87 9.84
CA ALA A 54 -0.19 0.29 9.01
C ALA A 54 -1.64 0.75 9.22
N HIS A 55 -1.87 2.06 9.14
CA HIS A 55 -3.22 2.56 8.96
C HIS A 55 -3.51 2.66 7.46
N CYS A 56 -4.72 3.11 7.09
CA CYS A 56 -5.15 3.07 5.69
C CYS A 56 -4.25 3.88 4.76
N PHE A 57 -3.79 5.05 5.19
CA PHE A 57 -2.91 5.88 4.34
C PHE A 57 -1.53 5.24 4.20
N GLU A 58 -0.95 4.77 5.32
CA GLU A 58 0.34 4.08 5.28
C GLU A 58 0.28 2.83 4.41
N GLY A 59 -0.81 2.09 4.51
CA GLY A 59 -1.02 0.91 3.69
C GLY A 59 -1.09 1.23 2.22
N ALA A 60 -1.78 2.32 1.87
CA ALA A 60 -1.86 2.75 0.47
C ALA A 60 -0.50 3.19 -0.05
N LEU A 61 0.28 3.92 0.75
CA LEU A 61 1.64 4.31 0.38
C LEU A 61 2.54 3.09 0.18
N PHE A 62 2.45 2.13 1.09
CA PHE A 62 3.21 0.89 0.95
C PHE A 62 2.81 0.14 -0.32
N ALA A 63 1.50 0.01 -0.56
CA ALA A 63 1.00 -0.68 -1.75
C ALA A 63 1.49 0.01 -3.02
N ALA A 64 1.45 1.33 -3.05
CA ALA A 64 1.95 2.08 -4.21
C ALA A 64 3.44 1.83 -4.42
N ALA A 65 4.24 1.85 -3.34
CA ALA A 65 5.67 1.59 -3.44
C ALA A 65 5.95 0.17 -3.94
N ALA A 66 5.20 -0.82 -3.44
CA ALA A 66 5.37 -2.20 -3.87
C ALA A 66 4.96 -2.38 -5.34
N LEU A 67 3.84 -1.78 -5.74
CA LEU A 67 3.40 -1.82 -7.14
C LEU A 67 4.42 -1.18 -8.06
N ASP A 68 4.98 -0.05 -7.64
CA ASP A 68 6.02 0.62 -8.41
C ASP A 68 7.25 -0.27 -8.56
N PHE A 69 7.64 -0.94 -7.50
CA PHE A 69 8.77 -1.87 -7.52
C PHE A 69 8.53 -3.00 -8.53
N LEU A 70 7.29 -3.45 -8.66
CA LEU A 70 6.91 -4.50 -9.60
C LEU A 70 6.75 -4.01 -11.04
N GLY A 71 6.91 -2.72 -11.28
CA GLY A 71 6.82 -2.15 -12.62
C GLY A 71 5.49 -1.54 -13.00
N HIS A 72 4.54 -1.49 -12.08
CA HIS A 72 3.28 -0.78 -12.28
C HIS A 72 3.47 0.70 -12.03
N LYS A 73 2.52 1.50 -12.48
CA LYS A 73 2.52 2.94 -12.21
C LYS A 73 1.30 3.26 -11.34
N PRO A 74 1.44 3.13 -10.02
CA PRO A 74 0.30 3.30 -9.14
C PRO A 74 -0.05 4.76 -8.93
N LEU A 75 -1.32 4.98 -8.58
CA LEU A 75 -1.83 6.27 -8.15
C LEU A 75 -2.46 6.11 -6.78
N ILE A 76 -2.33 7.12 -5.95
CA ILE A 76 -3.01 7.15 -4.67
C ILE A 76 -4.34 7.90 -4.85
N VAL A 77 -5.40 7.29 -4.42
CA VAL A 77 -6.74 7.88 -4.48
C VAL A 77 -7.26 8.01 -3.06
N ASP A 78 -7.59 9.23 -2.68
CA ASP A 78 -8.21 9.54 -1.41
C ASP A 78 -9.71 9.70 -1.65
N MET A 79 -10.50 8.75 -1.16
CA MET A 79 -11.94 8.75 -1.31
C MET A 79 -12.58 9.18 -0.01
N LYS A 80 -13.27 10.30 -0.03
CA LYS A 80 -13.97 10.79 1.15
C LYS A 80 -15.36 10.19 1.22
N ALA A 81 -15.64 9.54 2.34
CA ALA A 81 -16.92 8.92 2.56
C ALA A 81 -17.89 9.90 3.24
N HIS A 82 -19.16 9.59 3.15
CA HIS A 82 -20.24 10.38 3.69
C HIS A 82 -20.19 10.50 5.23
N ASN A 83 -19.51 9.58 5.89
CA ASN A 83 -19.50 9.46 7.35
C ASN A 83 -18.10 9.72 7.94
N ASP A 84 -17.39 10.67 7.39
CA ASP A 84 -16.08 11.11 7.89
C ASP A 84 -14.95 10.10 7.80
N ASP A 85 -15.20 8.91 7.30
CA ASP A 85 -14.15 7.93 7.11
C ASP A 85 -13.52 8.11 5.74
N ASP A 86 -12.26 8.54 5.73
CA ASP A 86 -11.53 8.64 4.49
C ASP A 86 -10.98 7.27 4.11
N HIS A 87 -11.14 6.92 2.85
CA HIS A 87 -10.54 5.71 2.29
C HIS A 87 -9.42 6.11 1.35
N VAL A 88 -8.24 5.59 1.61
CA VAL A 88 -7.08 5.84 0.76
C VAL A 88 -6.67 4.50 0.17
N ILE A 89 -6.61 4.46 -1.14
CA ILE A 89 -6.27 3.24 -1.87
C ILE A 89 -5.17 3.52 -2.88
N ALA A 90 -4.41 2.48 -3.21
CA ALA A 90 -3.47 2.52 -4.32
C ALA A 90 -4.13 1.84 -5.50
N VAL A 91 -4.24 2.53 -6.62
CA VAL A 91 -4.82 1.96 -7.83
C VAL A 91 -3.73 1.74 -8.87
N PHE A 92 -3.92 0.74 -9.68
CA PHE A 92 -2.99 0.41 -10.74
C PHE A 92 -3.75 -0.03 -11.97
N ARG A 93 -3.12 0.08 -13.12
CA ARG A 93 -3.71 -0.36 -14.36
C ARG A 93 -2.97 -1.59 -14.88
N GLU A 94 -3.74 -2.58 -15.31
CA GLU A 94 -3.21 -3.77 -15.94
C GLU A 94 -3.99 -4.00 -17.23
N GLY A 95 -3.39 -3.66 -18.36
CA GLY A 95 -4.07 -3.72 -19.64
C GLY A 95 -5.27 -2.77 -19.66
N ARG A 96 -6.46 -3.33 -19.80
CA ARG A 96 -7.72 -2.56 -19.84
C ARG A 96 -8.36 -2.42 -18.46
N PHE A 97 -7.83 -3.09 -17.46
CA PHE A 97 -8.48 -3.17 -16.17
C PHE A 97 -7.76 -2.31 -15.15
N TRP A 98 -8.51 -1.80 -14.19
CA TRP A 98 -7.98 -1.10 -13.03
C TRP A 98 -8.16 -1.98 -11.81
N GLY A 99 -7.14 -2.04 -10.99
CA GLY A 99 -7.22 -2.73 -9.71
C GLY A 99 -6.89 -1.78 -8.59
N ALA A 100 -7.15 -2.21 -7.37
CA ALA A 100 -6.87 -1.41 -6.19
C ALA A 100 -6.34 -2.28 -5.05
N VAL A 101 -5.46 -1.70 -4.25
CA VAL A 101 -4.92 -2.33 -3.04
C VAL A 101 -5.11 -1.34 -1.90
N ALA A 102 -5.59 -1.82 -0.76
CA ALA A 102 -5.89 -0.95 0.37
C ALA A 102 -5.68 -1.68 1.70
N LYS A 103 -5.40 -0.88 2.75
CA LYS A 103 -5.39 -1.36 4.13
C LYS A 103 -6.65 -0.84 4.82
N SER A 104 -7.44 -1.75 5.34
CA SER A 104 -8.67 -1.44 6.05
C SER A 104 -8.48 -1.68 7.55
N ASN A 105 -9.24 -0.99 8.38
CA ASN A 105 -9.26 -1.27 9.81
C ASN A 105 -10.21 -2.41 10.17
N PHE A 106 -10.88 -2.96 9.17
CA PHE A 106 -11.70 -4.16 9.36
C PHE A 106 -10.87 -5.39 9.04
N THR A 107 -11.08 -6.44 9.82
CA THR A 107 -10.48 -7.71 9.47
C THR A 107 -11.09 -8.20 8.17
N SER A 108 -10.23 -8.64 7.29
CA SER A 108 -10.68 -9.21 6.05
C SER A 108 -11.45 -10.50 6.30
N LEU A 109 -12.52 -10.63 5.63
CA LEU A 109 -13.32 -11.84 5.71
C LEU A 109 -13.06 -12.75 4.54
#